data_52fab3933f811afae3039d4e3c5d081f
#
_entry.id   52fab3933f811afae3039d4e3c5d081f
#
_cell.length_a   1.000
_cell.length_b   1.000
_cell.length_c   1.000
_cell.angle_alpha   90.00
_cell.angle_beta   90.00
_cell.angle_gamma   90.00
#
_symmetry.space_group_name_H-M   'P 1'
#
loop_
_entity.id
_entity.type
_entity.pdbx_description
1 polymer ?
#
loop_
_entity_poly.entity_id
_entity_poly.type
_entity_poly.pdbx_seq_one_letter_code
_entity_poly.pdbx_strand_id
1 'polypeptide(L)'
;MAKLEFFFDCSSPWTYLAFTRVQPIIKRTGADVVWRPILVGGVFNAVNKEVYERRANPDPRKARYSAKDLQDWARLAGLKITIPPPVFPVRATLAMRCAIAAGDEGGMVAYAKACFEAYWTALLDISQPDVLVNVCRTAGLDGAMILDRAQSQDVKDRLRANTDEVIARGGFGSPTMFVDGNDMYFGNDRLELIEAALAR
;
A
#
# COMPACT_ATOMS: atom_id res chain seq x y z
N MET A 1 -14.12 -20.29 -0.05
CA MET A 1 -13.50 -19.32 0.87
C MET A 1 -13.74 -17.93 0.30
N ALA A 2 -14.12 -16.95 1.13
CA ALA A 2 -14.28 -15.58 0.70
C ALA A 2 -12.94 -15.02 0.21
N LYS A 3 -12.98 -14.19 -0.83
CA LYS A 3 -11.79 -13.65 -1.49
C LYS A 3 -11.66 -12.17 -1.17
N LEU A 4 -10.48 -11.74 -0.73
CA LEU A 4 -10.11 -10.34 -0.54
C LEU A 4 -9.05 -9.93 -1.56
N GLU A 5 -9.31 -8.94 -2.39
CA GLU A 5 -8.31 -8.29 -3.22
C GLU A 5 -7.88 -6.99 -2.53
N PHE A 6 -6.59 -6.85 -2.27
CA PHE A 6 -6.03 -5.70 -1.54
C PHE A 6 -5.09 -4.90 -2.46
N PHE A 7 -5.58 -3.78 -2.97
CA PHE A 7 -4.81 -2.86 -3.81
C PHE A 7 -4.05 -1.87 -2.93
N PHE A 8 -2.72 -1.83 -3.07
CA PHE A 8 -1.87 -1.09 -2.14
C PHE A 8 -0.68 -0.38 -2.79
N ASP A 9 -0.25 0.72 -2.16
CA ASP A 9 0.98 1.44 -2.46
C ASP A 9 1.70 1.78 -1.16
N CYS A 10 2.99 1.42 -1.05
CA CYS A 10 3.80 1.65 0.15
C CYS A 10 4.04 3.13 0.47
N SER A 11 3.79 4.04 -0.47
CA SER A 11 3.85 5.48 -0.26
C SER A 11 2.62 6.08 0.43
N SER A 12 1.63 5.26 0.81
CA SER A 12 0.44 5.70 1.54
C SER A 12 0.48 5.28 3.02
N PRO A 13 0.43 6.23 3.98
CA PRO A 13 0.41 5.90 5.40
C PRO A 13 -0.91 5.22 5.81
N TRP A 14 -2.01 5.58 5.17
CA TRP A 14 -3.32 4.93 5.36
C TRP A 14 -3.31 3.47 4.91
N THR A 15 -2.53 3.18 3.86
CA THR A 15 -2.32 1.82 3.39
C THR A 15 -1.47 1.01 4.37
N TYR A 16 -0.44 1.61 4.96
CA TYR A 16 0.35 0.96 6.01
C TYR A 16 -0.52 0.54 7.21
N LEU A 17 -1.40 1.43 7.67
CA LEU A 17 -2.38 1.13 8.72
C LEU A 17 -3.29 -0.04 8.33
N ALA A 18 -3.92 0.03 7.16
CA ALA A 18 -4.83 -1.01 6.70
C ALA A 18 -4.11 -2.36 6.49
N PHE A 19 -2.92 -2.33 5.87
CA PHE A 19 -2.10 -3.51 5.64
C PHE A 19 -1.76 -4.25 6.95
N THR A 20 -1.39 -3.50 7.99
CA THR A 20 -1.07 -4.07 9.30
C THR A 20 -2.31 -4.62 9.99
N ARG A 21 -3.40 -3.86 9.99
CA ARG A 21 -4.64 -4.20 10.71
C ARG A 21 -5.46 -5.30 10.04
N VAL A 22 -5.30 -5.49 8.73
CA VAL A 22 -6.01 -6.56 8.01
C VAL A 22 -5.42 -7.95 8.29
N GLN A 23 -4.13 -8.05 8.66
CA GLN A 23 -3.47 -9.35 8.88
C GLN A 23 -4.19 -10.25 9.92
N PRO A 24 -4.56 -9.76 11.12
CA PRO A 24 -5.33 -10.56 12.07
C PRO A 24 -6.74 -10.91 11.56
N ILE A 25 -7.36 -10.08 10.72
CA ILE A 25 -8.66 -10.37 10.11
C ILE A 25 -8.54 -11.55 9.15
N ILE A 26 -7.54 -11.50 8.26
CA ILE A 26 -7.24 -12.61 7.34
C ILE A 26 -7.05 -13.92 8.10
N LYS A 27 -6.28 -13.88 9.19
CA LYS A 27 -6.04 -15.06 10.03
C LYS A 27 -7.33 -15.60 10.67
N ARG A 28 -8.24 -14.73 11.11
CA ARG A 28 -9.51 -15.16 11.74
C ARG A 28 -10.52 -15.67 10.73
N THR A 29 -10.62 -15.03 9.59
CA THR A 29 -11.63 -15.37 8.56
C THR A 29 -11.17 -16.50 7.64
N GLY A 30 -9.87 -16.75 7.55
CA GLY A 30 -9.30 -17.70 6.57
C GLY A 30 -9.47 -17.26 5.12
N ALA A 31 -9.70 -15.96 4.88
CA ALA A 31 -9.92 -15.42 3.54
C ALA A 31 -8.73 -15.66 2.62
N ASP A 32 -9.00 -15.97 1.36
CA ASP A 32 -8.00 -15.98 0.30
C ASP A 32 -7.69 -14.54 -0.13
N VAL A 33 -6.41 -14.15 -0.03
CA VAL A 33 -6.00 -12.76 -0.29
C VAL A 33 -5.14 -12.63 -1.53
N VAL A 34 -5.60 -11.81 -2.46
CA VAL A 34 -4.83 -11.39 -3.62
C VAL A 34 -4.27 -9.99 -3.39
N TRP A 35 -2.97 -9.92 -3.17
CA TRP A 35 -2.26 -8.66 -3.01
C TRP A 35 -1.96 -8.02 -4.36
N ARG A 36 -2.38 -6.77 -4.55
CA ARG A 36 -2.30 -6.02 -5.80
C ARG A 36 -1.48 -4.73 -5.62
N PRO A 37 -0.16 -4.76 -5.84
CA PRO A 37 0.64 -3.53 -5.89
C PRO A 37 0.14 -2.60 -6.98
N ILE A 38 -0.03 -1.30 -6.65
CA ILE A 38 -0.46 -0.24 -7.57
C ILE A 38 0.44 0.98 -7.47
N LEU A 39 0.25 1.95 -8.36
CA LEU A 39 0.79 3.30 -8.24
C LEU A 39 -0.32 4.28 -7.87
N VAL A 40 -0.38 4.69 -6.60
CA VAL A 40 -1.41 5.62 -6.12
C VAL A 40 -1.34 6.98 -6.82
N GLY A 41 -0.14 7.43 -7.21
CA GLY A 41 0.01 8.62 -8.04
C GLY A 41 -0.63 8.48 -9.42
N GLY A 42 -0.60 7.28 -10.02
CA GLY A 42 -1.30 6.97 -11.27
C GLY A 42 -2.82 7.08 -11.09
N VAL A 43 -3.35 6.53 -9.99
CA VAL A 43 -4.78 6.64 -9.64
C VAL A 43 -5.18 8.11 -9.46
N PHE A 44 -4.40 8.90 -8.71
CA PHE A 44 -4.70 10.31 -8.51
C PHE A 44 -4.69 11.11 -9.81
N ASN A 45 -3.72 10.85 -10.71
CA ASN A 45 -3.66 11.52 -12.01
C ASN A 45 -4.86 11.22 -12.90
N ALA A 46 -5.39 10.02 -12.80
CA ALA A 46 -6.52 9.59 -13.63
C ALA A 46 -7.87 10.09 -13.09
N VAL A 47 -8.14 9.91 -11.80
CA VAL A 47 -9.50 10.04 -11.26
C VAL A 47 -9.63 10.89 -9.99
N ASN A 48 -8.53 11.36 -9.37
CA ASN A 48 -8.59 12.09 -8.09
C ASN A 48 -7.54 13.22 -8.01
N LYS A 49 -7.51 14.09 -9.01
CA LYS A 49 -6.55 15.22 -9.07
C LYS A 49 -6.71 16.24 -7.94
N GLU A 50 -7.86 16.31 -7.30
CA GLU A 50 -8.13 17.19 -6.16
C GLU A 50 -7.18 16.93 -4.98
N VAL A 51 -6.58 15.74 -4.89
CA VAL A 51 -5.55 15.43 -3.87
C VAL A 51 -4.38 16.40 -3.97
N TYR A 52 -3.96 16.77 -5.18
CA TYR A 52 -2.85 17.71 -5.39
C TYR A 52 -3.22 19.12 -4.98
N GLU A 53 -4.44 19.59 -5.30
CA GLU A 53 -4.95 20.90 -4.90
C GLU A 53 -5.04 21.00 -3.38
N ARG A 54 -5.58 19.96 -2.72
CA ARG A 54 -5.65 19.91 -1.24
C ARG A 54 -4.28 19.86 -0.57
N ARG A 55 -3.25 19.28 -1.24
CA ARG A 55 -1.87 19.31 -0.74
C ARG A 55 -1.20 20.67 -0.92
N ALA A 56 -1.45 21.34 -2.05
CA ALA A 56 -0.90 22.66 -2.34
C ALA A 56 -1.54 23.77 -1.47
N ASN A 57 -2.85 23.67 -1.22
CA ASN A 57 -3.64 24.64 -0.47
C ASN A 57 -4.46 23.93 0.64
N PRO A 58 -3.82 23.46 1.70
CA PRO A 58 -4.52 22.72 2.75
C PRO A 58 -5.39 23.65 3.59
N ASP A 59 -6.65 23.27 3.84
CA ASP A 59 -7.45 23.87 4.92
C ASP A 59 -6.78 23.55 6.26
N PRO A 60 -6.38 24.57 7.05
CA PRO A 60 -5.60 24.34 8.27
C PRO A 60 -6.33 23.49 9.32
N ARG A 61 -7.67 23.56 9.37
CA ARG A 61 -8.48 22.77 10.31
C ARG A 61 -8.50 21.31 9.92
N LYS A 62 -8.76 21.04 8.62
CA LYS A 62 -8.77 19.68 8.07
C LYS A 62 -7.39 19.03 8.13
N ALA A 63 -6.33 19.78 7.82
CA ALA A 63 -4.95 19.32 7.90
C ALA A 63 -4.57 18.91 9.33
N ARG A 64 -4.92 19.74 10.33
CA ARG A 64 -4.68 19.44 11.74
C ARG A 64 -5.43 18.19 12.20
N TYR A 65 -6.70 18.07 11.83
CA TYR A 65 -7.49 16.90 12.16
C TYR A 65 -6.93 15.63 11.49
N SER A 66 -6.62 15.69 10.20
CA SER A 66 -6.06 14.54 9.46
C SER A 66 -4.72 14.07 10.04
N ALA A 67 -3.86 15.01 10.46
CA ALA A 67 -2.60 14.67 11.12
C ALA A 67 -2.84 13.97 12.47
N LYS A 68 -3.79 14.47 13.29
CA LYS A 68 -4.19 13.85 14.55
C LYS A 68 -4.78 12.46 14.31
N ASP A 69 -5.71 12.34 13.39
CA ASP A 69 -6.40 11.09 13.06
C ASP A 69 -5.42 9.99 12.65
N LEU A 70 -4.46 10.33 11.77
CA LEU A 70 -3.40 9.39 11.38
C LEU A 70 -2.59 8.90 12.60
N GLN A 71 -2.23 9.79 13.54
CA GLN A 71 -1.46 9.43 14.72
C GLN A 71 -2.28 8.59 15.70
N ASP A 72 -3.59 8.85 15.83
CA ASP A 72 -4.46 8.04 16.67
C ASP A 72 -4.58 6.60 16.12
N TRP A 73 -4.78 6.47 14.80
CA TRP A 73 -4.79 5.17 14.13
C TRP A 73 -3.44 4.44 14.23
N ALA A 74 -2.32 5.16 14.07
CA ALA A 74 -0.99 4.59 14.21
C ALA A 74 -0.77 4.03 15.62
N ARG A 75 -1.14 4.80 16.65
CA ARG A 75 -1.05 4.38 18.05
C ARG A 75 -1.91 3.14 18.32
N LEU A 76 -3.14 3.12 17.81
CA LEU A 76 -4.04 1.96 17.95
C LEU A 76 -3.48 0.71 17.25
N ALA A 77 -2.82 0.89 16.12
CA ALA A 77 -2.18 -0.19 15.37
C ALA A 77 -0.79 -0.61 15.91
N GLY A 78 -0.26 0.08 16.94
CA GLY A 78 1.09 -0.16 17.46
C GLY A 78 2.20 0.25 16.48
N LEU A 79 1.92 1.20 15.57
CA LEU A 79 2.84 1.66 14.55
C LEU A 79 3.42 3.04 14.88
N LYS A 80 4.66 3.26 14.46
CA LYS A 80 5.28 4.58 14.42
C LYS A 80 5.27 5.09 12.98
N ILE A 81 4.45 6.10 12.70
CA ILE A 81 4.35 6.75 11.38
C ILE A 81 4.77 8.21 11.53
N THR A 82 5.81 8.61 10.80
CA THR A 82 6.28 10.01 10.77
C THR A 82 5.79 10.67 9.47
N ILE A 83 5.12 11.81 9.58
CA ILE A 83 4.60 12.55 8.44
C ILE A 83 4.84 14.06 8.60
N PRO A 84 5.36 14.74 7.56
CA PRO A 84 5.94 14.14 6.37
C PRO A 84 7.28 13.47 6.67
N PRO A 85 7.64 12.39 5.96
CA PRO A 85 9.01 11.88 5.97
C PRO A 85 9.93 12.82 5.18
N PRO A 86 11.28 12.71 5.31
CA PRO A 86 12.24 13.63 4.66
C PRO A 86 12.08 13.72 3.13
N VAL A 87 11.74 12.61 2.49
CA VAL A 87 11.43 12.56 1.04
C VAL A 87 9.92 12.35 0.86
N PHE A 88 9.20 13.43 0.63
CA PHE A 88 7.74 13.39 0.47
C PHE A 88 7.26 14.39 -0.58
N PRO A 89 6.45 13.97 -1.57
CA PRO A 89 6.05 12.59 -1.88
C PRO A 89 7.21 11.78 -2.47
N VAL A 90 7.31 10.49 -2.13
CA VAL A 90 8.33 9.59 -2.67
C VAL A 90 7.88 8.99 -4.01
N ARG A 91 8.85 8.75 -4.90
CA ARG A 91 8.61 7.98 -6.14
C ARG A 91 8.64 6.47 -5.82
N ALA A 92 7.49 5.88 -5.52
CA ALA A 92 7.40 4.47 -5.12
C ALA A 92 7.44 3.46 -6.30
N THR A 93 7.64 3.89 -7.54
CA THR A 93 7.52 3.02 -8.73
C THR A 93 8.42 1.78 -8.65
N LEU A 94 9.69 1.95 -8.28
CA LEU A 94 10.61 0.82 -8.15
C LEU A 94 10.22 -0.08 -6.96
N ALA A 95 9.88 0.51 -5.82
CA ALA A 95 9.41 -0.22 -4.65
C ALA A 95 8.18 -1.09 -4.95
N MET A 96 7.21 -0.57 -5.71
CA MET A 96 6.01 -1.33 -6.06
C MET A 96 6.26 -2.40 -7.12
N ARG A 97 7.25 -2.22 -8.01
CA ARG A 97 7.73 -3.28 -8.90
C ARG A 97 8.45 -4.39 -8.11
N CYS A 98 9.27 -4.02 -7.14
CA CYS A 98 9.90 -4.99 -6.24
C CYS A 98 8.85 -5.77 -5.43
N ALA A 99 7.72 -5.16 -5.04
CA ALA A 99 6.62 -5.86 -4.39
C ALA A 99 6.04 -6.97 -5.28
N ILE A 100 5.87 -6.71 -6.58
CA ILE A 100 5.41 -7.72 -7.56
C ILE A 100 6.46 -8.83 -7.71
N ALA A 101 7.73 -8.47 -7.90
CA ALA A 101 8.83 -9.44 -8.01
C ALA A 101 8.97 -10.30 -6.74
N ALA A 102 8.84 -9.69 -5.55
CA ALA A 102 8.80 -10.40 -4.27
C ALA A 102 7.60 -11.37 -4.16
N GLY A 103 6.49 -11.01 -4.80
CA GLY A 103 5.31 -11.88 -4.90
C GLY A 103 5.55 -13.15 -5.71
N ASP A 104 6.34 -13.07 -6.78
CA ASP A 104 6.74 -14.22 -7.58
C ASP A 104 7.56 -15.24 -6.76
N GLU A 105 8.27 -14.75 -5.73
CA GLU A 105 9.05 -15.56 -4.77
C GLU A 105 8.26 -15.90 -3.48
N GLY A 106 6.96 -15.64 -3.44
CA GLY A 106 6.12 -15.89 -2.26
C GLY A 106 6.34 -14.92 -1.09
N GLY A 107 7.14 -13.87 -1.26
CA GLY A 107 7.57 -12.95 -0.21
C GLY A 107 6.86 -11.58 -0.19
N MET A 108 5.78 -11.37 -0.95
CA MET A 108 5.16 -10.05 -1.10
C MET A 108 4.75 -9.41 0.23
N VAL A 109 4.14 -10.18 1.14
CA VAL A 109 3.67 -9.64 2.43
C VAL A 109 4.84 -9.21 3.32
N ALA A 110 5.90 -10.04 3.38
CA ALA A 110 7.11 -9.72 4.14
C ALA A 110 7.82 -8.50 3.55
N TYR A 111 7.94 -8.42 2.22
CA TYR A 111 8.50 -7.28 1.52
C TYR A 111 7.71 -6.00 1.77
N ALA A 112 6.39 -6.02 1.59
CA ALA A 112 5.53 -4.87 1.78
C ALA A 112 5.62 -4.34 3.22
N LYS A 113 5.62 -5.23 4.23
CA LYS A 113 5.82 -4.85 5.63
C LYS A 113 7.16 -4.12 5.81
N ALA A 114 8.26 -4.72 5.35
CA ALA A 114 9.60 -4.11 5.47
C ALA A 114 9.69 -2.77 4.71
N CYS A 115 9.04 -2.64 3.56
CA CYS A 115 9.00 -1.41 2.78
C CYS A 115 8.23 -0.29 3.49
N PHE A 116 7.07 -0.58 4.07
CA PHE A 116 6.33 0.37 4.90
C PHE A 116 7.16 0.83 6.12
N GLU A 117 7.79 -0.09 6.82
CA GLU A 117 8.65 0.21 7.99
C GLU A 117 9.86 1.07 7.58
N ALA A 118 10.52 0.75 6.46
CA ALA A 118 11.64 1.53 5.93
C ALA A 118 11.24 2.98 5.66
N TYR A 119 10.10 3.19 5.00
CA TYR A 119 9.70 4.54 4.60
C TYR A 119 9.07 5.34 5.76
N TRP A 120 8.08 4.79 6.46
CA TRP A 120 7.29 5.53 7.45
C TRP A 120 7.88 5.57 8.84
N THR A 121 8.70 4.57 9.22
CA THR A 121 9.28 4.43 10.55
C THR A 121 10.77 4.76 10.57
N ALA A 122 11.55 4.15 9.67
CA ALA A 122 12.98 4.38 9.55
C ALA A 122 13.34 5.60 8.69
N LEU A 123 12.36 6.19 8.00
CA LEU A 123 12.47 7.43 7.21
C LEU A 123 13.46 7.32 6.03
N LEU A 124 13.60 6.13 5.47
CA LEU A 124 14.47 5.86 4.33
C LEU A 124 13.78 6.20 3.02
N ASP A 125 14.56 6.62 2.03
CA ASP A 125 14.05 6.89 0.68
C ASP A 125 13.88 5.59 -0.12
N ILE A 126 12.66 5.07 -0.18
CA ILE A 126 12.33 3.86 -0.94
C ILE A 126 12.33 4.03 -2.47
N SER A 127 12.72 5.19 -2.98
CA SER A 127 13.03 5.34 -4.40
C SER A 127 14.45 4.85 -4.76
N GLN A 128 15.31 4.65 -3.76
CA GLN A 128 16.72 4.29 -3.94
C GLN A 128 16.91 2.78 -4.00
N PRO A 129 17.63 2.26 -5.02
CA PRO A 129 17.85 0.83 -5.18
C PRO A 129 18.54 0.16 -3.99
N ASP A 130 19.54 0.80 -3.39
CA ASP A 130 20.27 0.29 -2.22
C ASP A 130 19.39 0.14 -0.98
N VAL A 131 18.46 1.07 -0.77
CA VAL A 131 17.44 0.96 0.28
C VAL A 131 16.55 -0.26 0.02
N LEU A 132 16.12 -0.46 -1.22
CA LEU A 132 15.25 -1.60 -1.58
C LEU A 132 15.97 -2.95 -1.48
N VAL A 133 17.28 -3.02 -1.75
CA VAL A 133 18.11 -4.22 -1.46
C VAL A 133 18.03 -4.56 0.04
N ASN A 134 18.15 -3.56 0.91
CA ASN A 134 18.06 -3.77 2.35
C ASN A 134 16.64 -4.16 2.80
N VAL A 135 15.61 -3.58 2.19
CA VAL A 135 14.21 -3.97 2.41
C VAL A 135 13.99 -5.45 2.05
N CYS A 136 14.49 -5.90 0.88
CA CYS A 136 14.42 -7.30 0.48
C CYS A 136 15.13 -8.22 1.48
N ARG A 137 16.34 -7.84 1.92
CA ARG A 137 17.10 -8.61 2.91
C ARG A 137 16.33 -8.73 4.23
N THR A 138 15.70 -7.66 4.70
CA THR A 138 14.86 -7.67 5.90
C THR A 138 13.65 -8.60 5.73
N ALA A 139 13.15 -8.72 4.51
CA ALA A 139 12.05 -9.64 4.16
C ALA A 139 12.51 -11.10 3.91
N GLY A 140 13.81 -11.40 4.04
CA GLY A 140 14.36 -12.73 3.77
C GLY A 140 14.51 -13.06 2.28
N LEU A 141 14.59 -12.04 1.41
CA LEU A 141 14.66 -12.18 -0.05
C LEU A 141 16.03 -11.75 -0.59
N ASP A 142 16.42 -12.29 -1.75
CA ASP A 142 17.60 -11.84 -2.49
C ASP A 142 17.30 -10.48 -3.15
N GLY A 143 17.88 -9.41 -2.59
CA GLY A 143 17.66 -8.05 -3.06
C GLY A 143 18.17 -7.78 -4.48
N ALA A 144 19.29 -8.40 -4.90
CA ALA A 144 19.82 -8.23 -6.24
C ALA A 144 18.91 -8.87 -7.29
N MET A 145 18.46 -10.10 -7.02
CA MET A 145 17.52 -10.82 -7.88
C MET A 145 16.16 -10.08 -7.97
N ILE A 146 15.62 -9.60 -6.86
CA ILE A 146 14.34 -8.85 -6.85
C ILE A 146 14.46 -7.55 -7.63
N LEU A 147 15.59 -6.80 -7.47
CA LEU A 147 15.80 -5.56 -8.21
C LEU A 147 15.92 -5.81 -9.73
N ASP A 148 16.66 -6.83 -10.13
CA ASP A 148 16.77 -7.23 -11.54
C ASP A 148 15.40 -7.61 -12.11
N ARG A 149 14.69 -8.48 -11.44
CA ARG A 149 13.33 -8.92 -11.80
C ARG A 149 12.35 -7.73 -11.93
N ALA A 150 12.46 -6.73 -11.05
CA ALA A 150 11.64 -5.52 -11.06
C ALA A 150 11.85 -4.63 -12.31
N GLN A 151 12.94 -4.85 -13.07
CA GLN A 151 13.18 -4.14 -14.34
C GLN A 151 12.56 -4.84 -15.55
N SER A 152 12.11 -6.07 -15.43
CA SER A 152 11.51 -6.82 -16.53
C SER A 152 10.21 -6.19 -17.03
N GLN A 153 9.89 -6.41 -18.31
CA GLN A 153 8.73 -5.77 -18.93
C GLN A 153 7.42 -6.28 -18.35
N ASP A 154 7.33 -7.58 -18.05
CA ASP A 154 6.12 -8.17 -17.47
C ASP A 154 5.79 -7.60 -16.08
N VAL A 155 6.79 -7.36 -15.21
CA VAL A 155 6.57 -6.71 -13.90
C VAL A 155 6.08 -5.27 -14.07
N LYS A 156 6.63 -4.52 -15.05
CA LYS A 156 6.17 -3.18 -15.39
C LYS A 156 4.72 -3.19 -15.87
N ASP A 157 4.38 -4.14 -16.73
CA ASP A 157 3.04 -4.27 -17.30
C ASP A 157 2.02 -4.72 -16.24
N ARG A 158 2.40 -5.64 -15.35
CA ARG A 158 1.55 -6.06 -14.22
C ARG A 158 1.26 -4.91 -13.26
N LEU A 159 2.25 -4.07 -12.94
CA LEU A 159 2.03 -2.90 -12.09
C LEU A 159 1.06 -1.90 -12.74
N ARG A 160 1.20 -1.69 -14.05
CA ARG A 160 0.27 -0.87 -14.84
C ARG A 160 -1.12 -1.49 -14.82
N ALA A 161 -1.23 -2.76 -15.18
CA ALA A 161 -2.51 -3.47 -15.23
C ALA A 161 -3.26 -3.42 -13.89
N ASN A 162 -2.57 -3.64 -12.75
CA ASN A 162 -3.19 -3.52 -11.43
C ASN A 162 -3.70 -2.09 -11.17
N THR A 163 -2.93 -1.07 -11.60
CA THR A 163 -3.33 0.33 -11.43
C THR A 163 -4.53 0.69 -12.30
N ASP A 164 -4.54 0.24 -13.56
CA ASP A 164 -5.64 0.46 -14.48
C ASP A 164 -6.90 -0.31 -14.02
N GLU A 165 -6.73 -1.52 -13.51
CA GLU A 165 -7.83 -2.35 -12.98
C GLU A 165 -8.53 -1.68 -11.79
N VAL A 166 -7.78 -1.19 -10.79
CA VAL A 166 -8.41 -0.54 -9.62
C VAL A 166 -9.17 0.71 -10.05
N ILE A 167 -8.66 1.48 -11.03
CA ILE A 167 -9.35 2.65 -11.59
C ILE A 167 -10.64 2.23 -12.30
N ALA A 168 -10.57 1.24 -13.18
CA ALA A 168 -11.71 0.74 -13.95
C ALA A 168 -12.85 0.22 -13.06
N ARG A 169 -12.49 -0.33 -11.88
CA ARG A 169 -13.43 -0.84 -10.87
C ARG A 169 -13.90 0.23 -9.88
N GLY A 170 -13.62 1.51 -10.12
CA GLY A 170 -14.09 2.64 -9.32
C GLY A 170 -13.20 3.02 -8.14
N GLY A 171 -12.01 2.43 -7.99
CA GLY A 171 -11.05 2.84 -6.97
C GLY A 171 -10.45 4.22 -7.27
N PHE A 172 -10.25 5.03 -6.24
CA PHE A 172 -9.80 6.42 -6.34
C PHE A 172 -8.61 6.75 -5.40
N GLY A 173 -8.00 5.74 -4.81
CA GLY A 173 -6.84 5.89 -3.92
C GLY A 173 -6.31 4.56 -3.38
N SER A 174 -5.48 4.64 -2.33
CA SER A 174 -4.89 3.48 -1.65
C SER A 174 -5.02 3.64 -0.12
N PRO A 175 -5.47 2.59 0.61
CA PRO A 175 -5.84 1.27 0.13
C PRO A 175 -7.23 1.25 -0.52
N THR A 176 -7.40 0.43 -1.55
CA THR A 176 -8.70 0.03 -2.08
C THR A 176 -8.79 -1.50 -1.99
N MET A 177 -9.91 -2.01 -1.51
CA MET A 177 -10.12 -3.44 -1.30
C MET A 177 -11.44 -3.88 -1.93
N PHE A 178 -11.49 -5.13 -2.40
CA PHE A 178 -12.72 -5.73 -2.90
C PHE A 178 -12.93 -7.08 -2.24
N VAL A 179 -14.14 -7.32 -1.77
CA VAL A 179 -14.59 -8.63 -1.27
C VAL A 179 -15.40 -9.31 -2.37
N ASP A 180 -15.10 -10.57 -2.64
CA ASP A 180 -15.79 -11.42 -3.63
C ASP A 180 -16.03 -10.74 -5.00
N GLY A 181 -15.05 -9.97 -5.41
CA GLY A 181 -14.95 -9.36 -6.74
C GLY A 181 -15.54 -7.97 -6.88
N ASN A 182 -16.67 -7.63 -6.27
CA ASN A 182 -17.37 -6.36 -6.55
C ASN A 182 -17.67 -5.48 -5.34
N ASP A 183 -17.61 -6.00 -4.12
CA ASP A 183 -17.90 -5.23 -2.91
C ASP A 183 -16.69 -4.38 -2.52
N MET A 184 -16.70 -3.10 -2.88
CA MET A 184 -15.56 -2.19 -2.75
C MET A 184 -15.53 -1.47 -1.39
N TYR A 185 -14.34 -1.44 -0.80
CA TYR A 185 -14.04 -0.70 0.43
C TYR A 185 -12.81 0.19 0.21
N PHE A 186 -12.83 1.38 0.79
CA PHE A 186 -11.71 2.32 0.72
C PHE A 186 -11.35 2.84 2.11
N GLY A 187 -10.05 2.83 2.42
CA GLY A 187 -9.51 3.37 3.67
C GLY A 187 -9.23 2.31 4.74
N ASN A 188 -8.52 2.71 5.79
CA ASN A 188 -8.12 1.83 6.88
C ASN A 188 -9.24 1.61 7.92
N ASP A 189 -10.25 2.46 7.91
CA ASP A 189 -11.36 2.50 8.87
C ASP A 189 -12.57 1.65 8.45
N ARG A 190 -12.46 0.91 7.33
CA ARG A 190 -13.50 0.00 6.82
C ARG A 190 -13.24 -1.47 7.13
N LEU A 191 -12.19 -1.79 7.88
CA LEU A 191 -11.77 -3.17 8.12
C LEU A 191 -12.79 -4.02 8.88
N GLU A 192 -13.57 -3.42 9.79
CA GLU A 192 -14.67 -4.12 10.47
C GLU A 192 -15.80 -4.52 9.50
N LEU A 193 -16.11 -3.65 8.52
CA LEU A 193 -17.07 -3.96 7.47
C LEU A 193 -16.57 -5.07 6.55
N ILE A 194 -15.27 -5.04 6.22
CA ILE A 194 -14.61 -6.09 5.42
C ILE A 194 -14.64 -7.42 6.16
N GLU A 195 -14.32 -7.45 7.46
CA GLU A 195 -14.40 -8.67 8.27
C GLU A 195 -15.80 -9.27 8.27
N ALA A 196 -16.83 -8.42 8.45
CA ALA A 196 -18.22 -8.83 8.38
C ALA A 196 -18.64 -9.33 6.99
N ALA A 197 -18.11 -8.75 5.92
CA ALA A 197 -18.36 -9.21 4.56
C ALA A 197 -17.69 -10.55 4.26
N LEU A 198 -16.44 -10.76 4.72
CA LEU A 198 -15.70 -12.02 4.56
C LEU A 198 -16.29 -13.19 5.36
N ALA A 199 -17.13 -12.91 6.36
CA ALA A 199 -17.77 -13.91 7.20
C ALA A 199 -19.15 -14.37 6.67
N ARG A 200 -19.64 -13.82 5.55
CA ARG A 200 -20.91 -14.19 4.91
C ARG A 200 -20.76 -15.48 4.12
#